data_8b8ffaee2532fa36e3c52da89a7ae117
#
_entry.id   8b8ffaee2532fa36e3c52da89a7ae117
#
_cell.length_a   1.000
_cell.length_b   1.000
_cell.length_c   1.000
_cell.angle_alpha   90.00
_cell.angle_beta   90.00
_cell.angle_gamma   90.00
#
_symmetry.space_group_name_H-M   'P 1'
#
loop_
_entity.id
_entity.type
_entity.pdbx_description
1 polymer ?
#
loop_
_entity_poly.entity_id
_entity_poly.type
_entity_poly.pdbx_seq_one_letter_code
_entity_poly.pdbx_strand_id
1 'polypeptide(L)'
;MKLTRPEGTTTKPCKNVIGSAVLRLRRSQRTRVSQQDLAGRLAAQGLAIDRSAISRIEKGTRYVLDYEAAAIARAFRVPIEQLFAKK
;
A
#
# COMPACT_ATOMS: atom_id res chain seq x y z
N MET A 1 23.86 0.94 19.89
CA MET A 1 23.89 0.61 18.80
C MET A 1 23.37 1.51 17.94
N LYS A 2 23.59 1.56 16.92
CA LYS A 2 23.16 2.43 16.17
C LYS A 2 22.17 1.98 15.35
N LEU A 3 21.39 2.65 15.09
CA LEU A 3 20.41 2.36 14.36
C LEU A 3 20.78 2.63 13.05
N THR A 4 21.35 1.99 12.42
CA THR A 4 21.77 2.34 11.26
C THR A 4 20.97 1.89 10.18
N ARG A 5 20.79 2.57 9.27
CA ARG A 5 20.06 2.23 8.26
C ARG A 5 20.97 1.51 7.42
N PRO A 6 20.61 0.59 6.76
CA PRO A 6 21.46 -0.14 5.95
C PRO A 6 22.02 0.70 4.92
N GLU A 7 23.15 0.54 4.72
CA GLU A 7 23.76 1.32 3.83
C GLU A 7 23.40 1.10 2.47
N GLY A 8 23.49 1.84 1.76
CA GLY A 8 23.18 1.73 0.43
C GLY A 8 21.80 1.53 0.17
N THR A 9 21.14 1.67 1.10
CA THR A 9 19.86 1.45 0.98
C THR A 9 19.40 2.53 0.30
N THR A 10 18.56 2.65 -0.29
CA THR A 10 18.04 3.60 -0.91
C THR A 10 18.32 4.80 -0.80
N THR A 11 18.30 5.40 -1.64
CA THR A 11 18.56 6.64 -1.63
C THR A 11 17.37 7.41 -1.65
N LYS A 12 16.24 6.98 -2.02
CA LYS A 12 15.11 7.73 -2.00
C LYS A 12 14.32 7.40 -0.86
N PRO A 13 13.88 8.28 -0.07
CA PRO A 13 13.07 8.05 1.07
C PRO A 13 11.72 7.62 0.60
N CYS A 14 11.13 6.66 1.24
CA CYS A 14 9.80 6.25 0.93
C CYS A 14 8.84 7.03 1.77
N LYS A 15 7.73 7.42 1.22
CA LYS A 15 6.73 8.18 1.93
C LYS A 15 5.67 7.30 2.58
N ASN A 16 5.77 6.01 2.42
CA ASN A 16 4.89 5.10 3.15
C ASN A 16 5.61 3.78 3.27
N VAL A 17 5.16 2.93 4.17
CA VAL A 17 5.79 1.64 4.37
C VAL A 17 4.90 0.51 3.89
N ILE A 18 3.77 0.81 3.28
CA ILE A 18 2.84 -0.22 2.91
C ILE A 18 2.80 -0.52 1.42
N GLY A 19 3.52 0.26 0.62
CA GLY A 19 3.41 0.13 -0.83
C GLY A 19 3.71 -1.26 -1.35
N SER A 20 4.77 -1.88 -0.86
CA SER A 20 5.10 -3.21 -1.32
C SER A 20 4.07 -4.24 -0.89
N ALA A 21 3.46 -4.03 0.27
CA ALA A 21 2.42 -4.94 0.73
C ALA A 21 1.17 -4.80 -0.13
N VAL A 22 0.85 -3.58 -0.56
CA VAL A 22 -0.31 -3.35 -1.41
C VAL A 22 -0.10 -4.09 -2.73
N LEU A 23 1.06 -3.97 -3.29
CA LEU A 23 1.37 -4.64 -4.55
C LEU A 23 1.30 -6.16 -4.37
N ARG A 24 1.89 -6.65 -3.31
CA ARG A 24 1.90 -8.07 -3.04
C ARG A 24 0.48 -8.60 -2.85
N LEU A 25 -0.35 -7.88 -2.10
CA LEU A 25 -1.71 -8.33 -1.84
C LEU A 25 -2.54 -8.31 -3.12
N ARG A 26 -2.33 -7.30 -3.96
CA ARG A 26 -3.05 -7.26 -5.21
C ARG A 26 -2.76 -8.49 -6.05
N ARG A 27 -1.52 -8.90 -6.07
CA ARG A 27 -1.12 -10.03 -6.89
C ARG A 27 -1.43 -11.38 -6.29
N SER A 28 -1.60 -11.44 -4.99
CA SER A 28 -1.83 -12.68 -4.32
C SER A 28 -3.28 -13.07 -4.15
N GLN A 29 -4.22 -12.18 -4.50
CA GLN A 29 -5.61 -12.51 -4.34
C GLN A 29 -5.95 -13.61 -5.34
N ARG A 30 -6.91 -14.46 -4.97
CA ARG A 30 -7.32 -15.49 -5.79
C ARG A 30 -7.59 -14.99 -7.16
N THR A 31 -8.30 -13.91 -7.27
CA THR A 31 -8.55 -13.29 -8.53
C THR A 31 -7.70 -12.07 -8.49
N ARG A 32 -6.77 -11.89 -9.40
CA ARG A 32 -5.93 -10.75 -9.39
C ARG A 32 -6.70 -9.49 -9.31
N VAL A 33 -6.28 -8.58 -8.48
CA VAL A 33 -6.92 -7.28 -8.30
C VAL A 33 -6.05 -6.25 -8.98
N SER A 34 -6.57 -5.61 -10.00
CA SER A 34 -5.80 -4.58 -10.70
C SER A 34 -5.80 -3.30 -9.88
N GLN A 35 -4.96 -2.35 -10.26
CA GLN A 35 -4.97 -1.05 -9.59
C GLN A 35 -6.32 -0.39 -9.76
N GLN A 36 -6.94 -0.56 -10.92
CA GLN A 36 -8.25 0.01 -11.17
C GLN A 36 -9.31 -0.66 -10.28
N ASP A 37 -9.21 -1.96 -10.08
CA ASP A 37 -10.15 -2.67 -9.21
C ASP A 37 -10.01 -2.18 -7.77
N LEU A 38 -8.79 -1.98 -7.33
CA LEU A 38 -8.57 -1.49 -5.98
C LEU A 38 -9.14 -0.08 -5.84
N ALA A 39 -8.93 0.75 -6.86
CA ALA A 39 -9.48 2.11 -6.84
C ALA A 39 -11.00 2.05 -6.69
N GLY A 40 -11.64 1.12 -7.39
CA GLY A 40 -13.09 0.97 -7.30
C GLY A 40 -13.54 0.53 -5.91
N ARG A 41 -12.79 -0.36 -5.29
CA ARG A 41 -13.12 -0.82 -3.95
C ARG A 41 -12.98 0.30 -2.92
N LEU A 42 -11.99 1.16 -3.14
CA LEU A 42 -11.79 2.30 -2.24
C LEU A 42 -12.88 3.34 -2.45
N ALA A 43 -13.28 3.54 -3.70
CA ALA A 43 -14.35 4.47 -3.99
C ALA A 43 -15.65 4.01 -3.31
N ALA A 44 -15.86 2.71 -3.24
CA ALA A 44 -17.04 2.18 -2.57
C ALA A 44 -17.02 2.49 -1.08
N GLN A 45 -15.86 2.79 -0.51
CA GLN A 45 -15.75 3.16 0.87
C GLN A 45 -15.71 4.67 1.04
N GLY A 46 -15.94 5.40 -0.04
CA GLY A 46 -15.95 6.86 0.02
C GLY A 46 -14.59 7.51 -0.13
N LEU A 47 -13.59 6.76 -0.56
CA LEU A 47 -12.27 7.34 -0.74
C LEU A 47 -11.93 7.53 -2.20
N ALA A 48 -11.58 8.73 -2.55
CA ALA A 48 -11.25 9.04 -3.93
C ALA A 48 -9.76 8.84 -4.17
N ILE A 49 -9.33 7.60 -4.22
CA ILE A 49 -7.93 7.29 -4.49
C ILE A 49 -7.93 6.58 -5.83
N ASP A 50 -7.47 7.25 -6.85
CA ASP A 50 -7.55 6.69 -8.19
C ASP A 50 -6.37 5.80 -8.50
N ARG A 51 -6.37 5.24 -9.68
CA ARG A 51 -5.33 4.34 -10.10
C ARG A 51 -3.94 4.94 -10.04
N SER A 52 -3.83 6.21 -10.45
CA SER A 52 -2.57 6.89 -10.42
C SER A 52 -2.05 7.00 -9.01
N ALA A 53 -2.91 7.32 -8.06
CA ALA A 53 -2.52 7.45 -6.67
C ALA A 53 -2.09 6.09 -6.12
N ILE A 54 -2.78 5.02 -6.51
CA ILE A 54 -2.40 3.69 -6.07
C ILE A 54 -1.03 3.33 -6.61
N SER A 55 -0.75 3.69 -7.84
CA SER A 55 0.55 3.44 -8.42
C SER A 55 1.64 4.12 -7.61
N ARG A 56 1.39 5.35 -7.20
CA ARG A 56 2.37 6.09 -6.40
C ARG A 56 2.51 5.51 -5.00
N ILE A 57 1.44 4.96 -4.43
CA ILE A 57 1.52 4.31 -3.13
C ILE A 57 2.42 3.08 -3.27
N GLU A 58 2.23 2.31 -4.32
CA GLU A 58 3.02 1.09 -4.51
C GLU A 58 4.50 1.40 -4.74
N LYS A 59 4.78 2.56 -5.32
CA LYS A 59 6.16 2.94 -5.54
C LYS A 59 6.77 3.65 -4.35
N GLY A 60 5.98 3.91 -3.33
CA GLY A 60 6.46 4.57 -2.12
C GLY A 60 6.62 6.07 -2.27
N THR A 61 6.01 6.66 -3.28
CA THR A 61 6.18 8.09 -3.52
C THR A 61 5.01 8.93 -3.06
N ARG A 62 4.02 8.33 -2.42
CA ARG A 62 2.88 9.06 -1.94
C ARG A 62 2.65 8.72 -0.47
N TYR A 63 2.36 9.71 0.36
CA TYR A 63 2.02 9.47 1.74
C TYR A 63 0.66 8.77 1.81
N VAL A 64 0.45 8.00 2.83
CA VAL A 64 -0.80 7.30 3.03
C VAL A 64 -1.28 7.65 4.43
N LEU A 65 -2.48 8.18 4.52
CA LEU A 65 -3.04 8.54 5.80
C LEU A 65 -3.58 7.29 6.48
N ASP A 66 -3.68 7.35 7.79
CA ASP A 66 -4.09 6.18 8.56
C ASP A 66 -5.43 5.62 8.11
N TYR A 67 -6.40 6.47 7.83
CA TYR A 67 -7.70 5.97 7.43
C TYR A 67 -7.65 5.40 6.01
N GLU A 68 -6.69 5.87 5.22
CA GLU A 68 -6.51 5.31 3.89
C GLU A 68 -5.95 3.89 4.01
N ALA A 69 -5.00 3.69 4.92
CA ALA A 69 -4.44 2.37 5.14
C ALA A 69 -5.51 1.41 5.63
N ALA A 70 -6.36 1.88 6.53
CA ALA A 70 -7.43 1.05 7.03
C ALA A 70 -8.40 0.66 5.92
N ALA A 71 -8.70 1.59 5.02
CA ALA A 71 -9.59 1.31 3.92
C ALA A 71 -8.98 0.31 2.94
N ILE A 72 -7.68 0.41 2.71
CA ILE A 72 -6.99 -0.52 1.84
C ILE A 72 -7.06 -1.94 2.44
N ALA A 73 -6.82 -2.05 3.74
CA ALA A 73 -6.91 -3.35 4.39
C ALA A 73 -8.31 -3.93 4.25
N ARG A 74 -9.32 -3.09 4.40
CA ARG A 74 -10.69 -3.56 4.25
C ARG A 74 -10.97 -3.98 2.82
N ALA A 75 -10.41 -3.28 1.86
CA ALA A 75 -10.62 -3.59 0.46
C ALA A 75 -10.07 -4.98 0.12
N PHE A 76 -8.99 -5.37 0.80
CA PHE A 76 -8.41 -6.68 0.58
C PHE A 76 -8.97 -7.72 1.57
N ARG A 77 -9.78 -7.27 2.52
CA ARG A 77 -10.33 -8.14 3.54
C ARG A 77 -9.28 -8.81 4.38
N VAL A 78 -8.27 -8.06 4.74
CA VAL A 78 -7.20 -8.55 5.59
C VAL A 78 -7.06 -7.62 6.78
N PRO A 79 -6.50 -8.09 7.87
CA PRO A 79 -6.26 -7.22 9.01
C PRO A 79 -5.22 -6.18 8.61
N ILE A 80 -5.32 -5.01 9.16
CA ILE A 80 -4.42 -3.93 8.78
C ILE A 80 -2.96 -4.29 9.02
N GLU A 81 -2.67 -5.16 9.95
CA GLU A 81 -1.30 -5.58 10.22
C GLU A 81 -0.67 -6.20 8.99
N GLN A 82 -1.46 -6.76 8.10
CA GLN A 82 -0.90 -7.35 6.89
C GLN A 82 -0.24 -6.31 6.00
N LEU A 83 -0.63 -5.06 6.12
CA LEU A 83 -0.02 -4.02 5.31
C LEU A 83 1.36 -3.66 5.85
N PHE A 84 1.58 -3.91 7.12
CA PHE A 84 2.84 -3.54 7.72
C PHE A 84 3.76 -4.73 7.98
N ALA A 85 3.32 -5.90 7.59
CA ALA A 85 4.15 -7.08 7.82
C ALA A 85 5.30 -7.11 6.87
N LYS A 86 6.48 -7.44 7.41
CA LYS A 86 7.56 -7.43 6.58
C LYS A 86 7.62 -8.73 6.04
N LYS A 87 7.83 -9.05 5.05
CA LYS A 87 7.84 -10.27 4.46
C LYS A 87 8.70 -11.00 4.52
#